data_9ea66b6e363a26f7e569b27e98c738bd
#
_entry.id   9ea66b6e363a26f7e569b27e98c738bd
#
_cell.length_a   1.000
_cell.length_b   1.000
_cell.length_c   1.000
_cell.angle_alpha   90.00
_cell.angle_beta   90.00
_cell.angle_gamma   90.00
#
_symmetry.space_group_name_H-M   'P 1'
#
loop_
_entity.id
_entity.type
_entity.pdbx_description
1 polymer ?
#
loop_
_entity_poly.entity_id
_entity_poly.type
_entity_poly.pdbx_seq_one_letter_code
_entity_poly.pdbx_strand_id
1 'polypeptide(L)'
;MKNDATALIRIQNVEIEEIMVGNNRFSDDVWDLSDYVSNRTIARCFKTVRFSYIKNENIKMVVKQYAYYKLGKIRPRTVSQYVTNLSTFIQYCEAHNVDSLRELNFELLMDYLQWIKKEKGFKEVTRYAILTIISEIIRIGQIKGWDVTHDTFFSQYMVRELINSRNKFADSTKTKPIPTDVLNKILYFALEKEKRIPTRAGIVIQSQTGLRINEVLSIQEGCLSTTNDGYTFLEVEISKTEKGEPIKHKVYANELVVKCVNELSKYTKHLREKSGLKELFLVNARGIITNSKSSCWTSKRLRPFIRRWDIRDKDGDLYPLQSHQFRATFVRELIKQNVPLNHIMKQFAHVSIEMTMHYLTLQEKEIKEIYADMVLSPDSKIAGMRAAEIKNELNNEFKGKTPNEIDDIISDLAESMSFNPLPNGICLYDFRRGNCTDGDACFFYNCPNYITEVKFYPILKKELDLIELEMKRLKKLGRERDWQRQYVKHTHLKRLVDELEAQKNG
;
A
#
# COMPACT_ATOMS: atom_id res chain seq x y z
N MET A 1 9.68 -19.85 33.21
CA MET A 1 10.77 -18.97 32.74
C MET A 1 12.14 -19.60 33.00
N LYS A 2 12.44 -20.74 32.40
CA LYS A 2 13.77 -21.42 32.52
C LYS A 2 14.23 -22.08 31.21
N ASN A 3 13.62 -21.81 30.06
CA ASN A 3 13.90 -22.54 28.81
C ASN A 3 14.58 -21.72 27.70
N ASP A 4 14.75 -20.39 27.83
CA ASP A 4 15.30 -19.61 26.72
C ASP A 4 16.83 -19.50 26.71
N ALA A 5 17.50 -19.63 27.85
CA ALA A 5 18.95 -19.63 27.93
C ALA A 5 19.58 -20.92 27.37
N THR A 6 18.87 -22.04 27.47
CA THR A 6 19.34 -23.35 26.97
C THR A 6 19.22 -23.49 25.46
N ALA A 7 18.29 -22.75 24.82
CA ALA A 7 18.16 -22.70 23.37
C ALA A 7 19.29 -21.87 22.71
N LEU A 8 19.78 -20.83 23.40
CA LEU A 8 20.91 -20.00 22.96
C LEU A 8 22.24 -20.77 22.96
N ILE A 9 22.42 -21.69 23.92
CA ILE A 9 23.63 -22.54 24.01
C ILE A 9 23.63 -23.67 22.98
N ARG A 10 22.45 -24.18 22.56
CA ARG A 10 22.34 -25.21 21.53
C ARG A 10 22.69 -24.73 20.11
N ILE A 11 22.56 -23.47 19.81
CA ILE A 11 22.93 -22.90 18.48
C ILE A 11 24.46 -22.80 18.33
N GLN A 12 25.22 -22.77 19.42
CA GLN A 12 26.70 -22.75 19.38
C GLN A 12 27.35 -24.10 19.06
N ASN A 13 26.58 -25.22 19.14
CA ASN A 13 27.11 -26.57 18.95
C ASN A 13 26.65 -27.27 17.65
N VAL A 14 25.85 -26.58 16.80
CA VAL A 14 25.58 -27.10 15.45
C VAL A 14 26.67 -26.52 14.55
N GLU A 15 27.45 -27.38 13.92
CA GLU A 15 28.42 -26.95 12.91
C GLU A 15 27.68 -26.13 11.88
N ILE A 16 28.12 -24.90 11.61
CA ILE A 16 27.47 -23.92 10.72
C ILE A 16 27.24 -24.53 9.32
N GLU A 17 28.06 -25.49 8.95
CA GLU A 17 27.97 -26.22 7.67
C GLU A 17 26.70 -27.10 7.55
N GLU A 18 26.09 -27.53 8.66
CA GLU A 18 24.88 -28.36 8.66
C GLU A 18 23.58 -27.57 8.62
N ILE A 19 23.63 -26.23 8.80
CA ILE A 19 22.43 -25.40 8.80
C ILE A 19 21.88 -25.31 7.38
N MET A 20 20.63 -25.74 7.19
CA MET A 20 19.91 -25.64 5.92
C MET A 20 19.06 -24.37 5.85
N VAL A 21 19.08 -23.73 4.69
CA VAL A 21 18.24 -22.56 4.33
C VAL A 21 17.39 -22.92 3.12
N GLY A 22 16.24 -23.51 3.38
CA GLY A 22 15.48 -24.18 2.34
C GLY A 22 16.28 -25.36 1.78
N ASN A 23 16.50 -25.39 0.46
CA ASN A 23 17.30 -26.40 -0.22
C ASN A 23 18.81 -26.05 -0.33
N ASN A 24 19.23 -24.96 0.31
CA ASN A 24 20.62 -24.48 0.26
C ASN A 24 21.31 -24.72 1.60
N ARG A 25 22.63 -24.85 1.60
CA ARG A 25 23.43 -24.82 2.83
C ARG A 25 23.64 -23.39 3.27
N PHE A 26 23.78 -23.14 4.56
CA PHE A 26 24.09 -21.81 5.08
C PHE A 26 25.43 -21.28 4.50
N SER A 27 26.38 -22.15 4.26
CA SER A 27 27.69 -21.83 3.67
C SER A 27 27.61 -21.39 2.20
N ASP A 28 26.52 -21.71 1.46
CA ASP A 28 26.38 -21.35 0.05
C ASP A 28 26.35 -19.83 -0.14
N ASP A 29 27.01 -19.34 -1.18
CA ASP A 29 27.03 -17.90 -1.53
C ASP A 29 25.75 -17.41 -2.21
N VAL A 30 24.86 -18.33 -2.56
CA VAL A 30 23.56 -18.02 -3.16
C VAL A 30 22.50 -18.94 -2.55
N TRP A 31 21.51 -18.34 -1.91
CA TRP A 31 20.33 -19.06 -1.43
C TRP A 31 19.18 -18.87 -2.43
N ASP A 32 18.83 -19.91 -3.16
CA ASP A 32 17.64 -19.92 -4.05
C ASP A 32 16.41 -20.31 -3.23
N LEU A 33 15.53 -19.36 -3.03
CA LEU A 33 14.31 -19.51 -2.26
C LEU A 33 13.06 -19.53 -3.17
N SER A 34 13.24 -19.89 -4.45
CA SER A 34 12.18 -19.87 -5.46
C SER A 34 11.00 -20.75 -5.09
N ASP A 35 11.24 -21.89 -4.44
CA ASP A 35 10.20 -22.84 -4.02
C ASP A 35 9.33 -22.32 -2.87
N TYR A 36 9.84 -21.34 -2.12
CA TYR A 36 9.12 -20.68 -1.00
C TYR A 36 8.40 -19.40 -1.41
N VAL A 37 8.39 -19.07 -2.70
CA VAL A 37 7.72 -17.88 -3.25
C VAL A 37 6.76 -18.30 -4.35
N SER A 38 5.51 -18.54 -3.99
CA SER A 38 4.45 -19.03 -4.88
C SER A 38 4.14 -18.06 -6.05
N ASN A 39 4.29 -16.75 -5.85
CA ASN A 39 3.95 -15.76 -6.87
C ASN A 39 4.92 -15.80 -8.06
N ARG A 40 4.39 -16.24 -9.22
CA ARG A 40 5.15 -16.41 -10.47
C ARG A 40 5.45 -15.09 -11.20
N THR A 41 4.78 -14.00 -10.86
CA THR A 41 5.06 -12.67 -11.45
C THR A 41 6.35 -12.05 -10.92
N ILE A 42 6.90 -12.57 -9.81
CA ILE A 42 8.16 -12.12 -9.23
C ILE A 42 9.34 -12.73 -10.03
N ALA A 43 10.28 -11.89 -10.43
CA ALA A 43 11.48 -12.35 -11.14
C ALA A 43 12.39 -13.15 -10.20
N ARG A 44 13.13 -14.15 -10.75
CA ARG A 44 13.99 -15.05 -9.97
C ARG A 44 15.04 -14.30 -9.14
N CYS A 45 15.59 -13.21 -9.66
CA CYS A 45 16.56 -12.39 -8.92
C CYS A 45 16.03 -11.84 -7.58
N PHE A 46 14.71 -11.73 -7.41
CA PHE A 46 14.07 -11.35 -6.14
C PHE A 46 13.67 -12.54 -5.27
N LYS A 47 13.92 -13.74 -5.73
CA LYS A 47 13.70 -14.98 -4.99
C LYS A 47 15.01 -15.61 -4.51
N THR A 48 16.14 -14.99 -4.85
CA THR A 48 17.48 -15.43 -4.46
C THR A 48 18.14 -14.40 -3.55
N VAL A 49 18.82 -14.86 -2.53
CA VAL A 49 19.71 -14.03 -1.69
C VAL A 49 21.13 -14.32 -2.11
N ARG A 50 21.91 -13.30 -2.45
CA ARG A 50 23.26 -13.45 -3.00
C ARG A 50 24.29 -12.78 -2.10
N PHE A 51 25.33 -13.51 -1.72
CA PHE A 51 26.42 -13.07 -0.90
C PHE A 51 27.76 -13.02 -1.64
N SER A 52 27.81 -13.54 -2.87
CA SER A 52 29.02 -13.70 -3.69
C SER A 52 29.79 -12.37 -3.97
N TYR A 53 29.13 -11.22 -3.78
CA TYR A 53 29.79 -9.92 -3.93
C TYR A 53 30.58 -9.48 -2.67
N ILE A 54 30.41 -10.19 -1.53
CA ILE A 54 31.09 -9.91 -0.26
C ILE A 54 32.37 -10.73 -0.25
N LYS A 55 33.51 -10.09 -0.34
CA LYS A 55 34.81 -10.76 -0.37
C LYS A 55 35.32 -11.12 1.01
N ASN A 56 35.08 -10.24 1.97
CA ASN A 56 35.51 -10.46 3.36
C ASN A 56 34.60 -11.46 4.06
N GLU A 57 35.17 -12.57 4.53
CA GLU A 57 34.41 -13.70 5.12
C GLU A 57 33.79 -13.35 6.47
N ASN A 58 34.44 -12.49 7.29
CA ASN A 58 33.88 -12.05 8.57
C ASN A 58 32.60 -11.26 8.36
N ILE A 59 32.63 -10.26 7.47
CA ILE A 59 31.46 -9.47 7.11
C ILE A 59 30.39 -10.35 6.46
N LYS A 60 30.79 -11.26 5.55
CA LYS A 60 29.88 -12.21 4.87
C LYS A 60 29.14 -13.07 5.89
N MET A 61 29.83 -13.59 6.88
CA MET A 61 29.23 -14.40 7.95
C MET A 61 28.15 -13.64 8.70
N VAL A 62 28.42 -12.40 9.13
CA VAL A 62 27.43 -11.58 9.85
C VAL A 62 26.22 -11.27 8.96
N VAL A 63 26.45 -10.96 7.68
CA VAL A 63 25.34 -10.69 6.73
C VAL A 63 24.49 -11.95 6.48
N LYS A 64 25.11 -13.13 6.41
CA LYS A 64 24.39 -14.42 6.30
C LYS A 64 23.57 -14.70 7.58
N GLN A 65 24.16 -14.50 8.76
CA GLN A 65 23.45 -14.64 10.05
C GLN A 65 22.24 -13.70 10.12
N TYR A 66 22.40 -12.45 9.70
CA TYR A 66 21.30 -11.49 9.63
C TYR A 66 20.22 -11.92 8.65
N ALA A 67 20.61 -12.34 7.43
CA ALA A 67 19.66 -12.78 6.40
C ALA A 67 18.86 -14.01 6.90
N TYR A 68 19.53 -14.98 7.50
CA TYR A 68 18.90 -16.17 8.10
C TYR A 68 17.89 -15.79 9.18
N TYR A 69 18.28 -14.94 10.13
CA TYR A 69 17.40 -14.43 11.18
C TYR A 69 16.17 -13.71 10.61
N LYS A 70 16.35 -12.94 9.54
CA LYS A 70 15.25 -12.21 8.89
C LYS A 70 14.31 -13.12 8.11
N LEU A 71 14.80 -14.21 7.51
CA LEU A 71 13.95 -15.19 6.79
C LEU A 71 12.88 -15.80 7.71
N GLY A 72 13.16 -15.94 9.00
CA GLY A 72 12.16 -16.37 9.99
C GLY A 72 11.07 -15.34 10.30
N LYS A 73 11.20 -14.08 9.83
CA LYS A 73 10.33 -12.96 10.23
C LYS A 73 9.67 -12.22 9.06
N ILE A 74 10.35 -12.16 7.92
CA ILE A 74 9.90 -11.39 6.76
C ILE A 74 10.06 -12.22 5.47
N ARG A 75 9.37 -11.78 4.41
CA ARG A 75 9.36 -12.51 3.12
C ARG A 75 10.75 -12.57 2.47
N PRO A 76 11.09 -13.68 1.78
CA PRO A 76 12.38 -13.88 1.09
C PRO A 76 12.78 -12.71 0.18
N ARG A 77 11.82 -12.14 -0.57
CA ARG A 77 12.05 -10.97 -1.43
C ARG A 77 12.59 -9.77 -0.66
N THR A 78 12.06 -9.51 0.55
CA THR A 78 12.49 -8.38 1.37
C THR A 78 13.91 -8.63 1.91
N VAL A 79 14.22 -9.87 2.30
CA VAL A 79 15.58 -10.24 2.72
C VAL A 79 16.56 -10.07 1.58
N SER A 80 16.23 -10.56 0.37
CA SER A 80 17.04 -10.35 -0.84
C SER A 80 17.32 -8.86 -1.09
N GLN A 81 16.29 -8.01 -0.95
CA GLN A 81 16.45 -6.57 -1.09
C GLN A 81 17.35 -5.96 -0.01
N TYR A 82 17.22 -6.39 1.24
CA TYR A 82 18.04 -5.92 2.34
C TYR A 82 19.51 -6.24 2.11
N VAL A 83 19.83 -7.47 1.75
CA VAL A 83 21.19 -7.90 1.44
C VAL A 83 21.74 -7.11 0.23
N THR A 84 20.94 -6.91 -0.82
CA THR A 84 21.35 -6.10 -1.97
C THR A 84 21.61 -4.64 -1.59
N ASN A 85 20.82 -4.05 -0.70
CA ASN A 85 21.01 -2.66 -0.26
C ASN A 85 22.31 -2.46 0.53
N LEU A 86 22.85 -3.52 1.14
CA LEU A 86 24.15 -3.47 1.84
C LEU A 86 25.35 -3.37 0.87
N SER A 87 25.18 -3.63 -0.42
CA SER A 87 26.29 -3.71 -1.37
C SER A 87 27.18 -2.47 -1.39
N THR A 88 26.61 -1.26 -1.27
CA THR A 88 27.38 -0.02 -1.21
C THR A 88 28.13 0.16 0.11
N PHE A 89 27.55 -0.29 1.22
CA PHE A 89 28.22 -0.27 2.52
C PHE A 89 29.40 -1.25 2.53
N ILE A 90 29.21 -2.43 2.00
CA ILE A 90 30.27 -3.44 1.92
C ILE A 90 31.42 -2.97 1.00
N GLN A 91 31.09 -2.36 -0.15
CA GLN A 91 32.11 -1.73 -1.02
C GLN A 91 32.88 -0.64 -0.28
N TYR A 92 32.22 0.15 0.55
CA TYR A 92 32.88 1.17 1.35
C TYR A 92 33.82 0.54 2.40
N CYS A 93 33.38 -0.49 3.12
CA CYS A 93 34.21 -1.25 4.06
C CYS A 93 35.46 -1.82 3.38
N GLU A 94 35.31 -2.46 2.23
CA GLU A 94 36.43 -3.01 1.45
C GLU A 94 37.40 -1.91 1.01
N ALA A 95 36.92 -0.76 0.58
CA ALA A 95 37.75 0.37 0.15
C ALA A 95 38.53 1.04 1.30
N HIS A 96 38.03 0.91 2.54
CA HIS A 96 38.64 1.48 3.73
C HIS A 96 39.34 0.46 4.63
N ASN A 97 39.58 -0.77 4.12
CA ASN A 97 40.23 -1.89 4.81
C ASN A 97 39.55 -2.24 6.17
N VAL A 98 38.21 -2.19 6.19
CA VAL A 98 37.41 -2.64 7.34
C VAL A 98 37.18 -4.14 7.17
N ASP A 99 37.88 -4.94 7.98
CA ASP A 99 37.85 -6.41 7.87
C ASP A 99 36.81 -7.08 8.76
N SER A 100 36.25 -6.36 9.72
CA SER A 100 35.17 -6.85 10.58
C SER A 100 34.20 -5.73 10.94
N LEU A 101 32.92 -6.05 11.10
CA LEU A 101 31.95 -5.11 11.64
C LEU A 101 32.19 -4.75 13.13
N ARG A 102 33.16 -5.36 13.78
CA ARG A 102 33.66 -4.92 15.11
C ARG A 102 34.33 -3.56 15.07
N GLU A 103 34.93 -3.22 13.94
CA GLU A 103 35.64 -1.96 13.73
C GLU A 103 34.70 -0.78 13.47
N LEU A 104 33.42 -1.06 13.24
CA LEU A 104 32.44 -0.02 12.95
C LEU A 104 32.18 0.83 14.19
N ASN A 105 32.43 2.12 14.04
CA ASN A 105 32.17 3.15 15.04
C ASN A 105 31.33 4.28 14.43
N PHE A 106 30.98 5.28 15.24
CA PHE A 106 30.20 6.43 14.82
C PHE A 106 30.87 7.22 13.68
N GLU A 107 32.16 7.46 13.78
CA GLU A 107 32.94 8.26 12.82
C GLU A 107 32.91 7.60 11.43
N LEU A 108 33.26 6.31 11.36
CA LEU A 108 33.24 5.53 10.11
C LEU A 108 31.85 5.50 9.49
N LEU A 109 30.80 5.42 10.32
CA LEU A 109 29.42 5.43 9.83
C LEU A 109 29.05 6.79 9.25
N MET A 110 29.45 7.90 9.87
CA MET A 110 29.18 9.24 9.38
C MET A 110 29.94 9.54 8.10
N ASP A 111 31.19 9.09 7.99
CA ASP A 111 31.98 9.19 6.75
C ASP A 111 31.32 8.40 5.60
N TYR A 112 30.85 7.19 5.89
CA TYR A 112 30.06 6.42 4.92
C TYR A 112 28.80 7.17 4.46
N LEU A 113 28.06 7.78 5.36
CA LEU A 113 26.85 8.53 5.03
C LEU A 113 27.13 9.76 4.15
N GLN A 114 28.25 10.44 4.39
CA GLN A 114 28.71 11.53 3.52
C GLN A 114 29.14 11.00 2.16
N TRP A 115 29.90 9.91 2.12
CA TRP A 115 30.38 9.28 0.90
C TRP A 115 29.20 8.85 -0.02
N ILE A 116 28.19 8.13 0.51
CA ILE A 116 27.05 7.71 -0.32
C ILE A 116 26.18 8.87 -0.80
N LYS A 117 26.20 10.01 -0.10
CA LYS A 117 25.53 11.23 -0.54
C LYS A 117 26.30 11.88 -1.68
N LYS A 118 27.61 12.01 -1.55
CA LYS A 118 28.50 12.72 -2.49
C LYS A 118 28.80 11.88 -3.73
N GLU A 119 29.32 10.67 -3.55
CA GLU A 119 29.83 9.82 -4.64
C GLU A 119 28.72 9.05 -5.38
N LYS A 120 27.66 8.61 -4.67
CA LYS A 120 26.58 7.82 -5.26
C LYS A 120 25.31 8.65 -5.54
N GLY A 121 25.23 9.87 -5.03
CA GLY A 121 24.06 10.74 -5.21
C GLY A 121 22.77 10.16 -4.65
N PHE A 122 22.82 9.26 -3.67
CA PHE A 122 21.65 8.59 -3.13
C PHE A 122 20.72 9.55 -2.41
N LYS A 123 19.44 9.46 -2.74
CA LYS A 123 18.37 10.21 -2.07
C LYS A 123 18.26 9.81 -0.60
N GLU A 124 17.78 10.71 0.23
CA GLU A 124 17.61 10.48 1.68
C GLU A 124 16.86 9.18 2.01
N VAL A 125 15.77 8.89 1.28
CA VAL A 125 14.99 7.64 1.47
C VAL A 125 15.86 6.39 1.30
N THR A 126 16.74 6.38 0.30
CA THR A 126 17.65 5.24 0.07
C THR A 126 18.70 5.15 1.17
N ARG A 127 19.31 6.29 1.55
CA ARG A 127 20.29 6.34 2.64
C ARG A 127 19.69 5.90 3.98
N TYR A 128 18.46 6.37 4.28
CA TYR A 128 17.71 5.96 5.45
C TYR A 128 17.46 4.44 5.48
N ALA A 129 17.05 3.85 4.34
CA ALA A 129 16.82 2.41 4.25
C ALA A 129 18.11 1.61 4.50
N ILE A 130 19.24 2.02 3.93
CA ILE A 130 20.53 1.36 4.14
C ILE A 130 20.96 1.47 5.61
N LEU A 131 20.93 2.68 6.17
CA LEU A 131 21.32 2.91 7.57
C LEU A 131 20.45 2.12 8.55
N THR A 132 19.14 1.99 8.26
CA THR A 132 18.24 1.17 9.07
C THR A 132 18.68 -0.29 9.10
N ILE A 133 19.12 -0.84 7.95
CA ILE A 133 19.60 -2.22 7.87
C ILE A 133 20.92 -2.39 8.64
N ILE A 134 21.88 -1.46 8.47
CA ILE A 134 23.16 -1.50 9.18
C ILE A 134 22.92 -1.45 10.69
N SER A 135 22.14 -0.48 11.18
CA SER A 135 21.82 -0.34 12.59
C SER A 135 21.12 -1.57 13.15
N GLU A 136 20.24 -2.19 12.37
CA GLU A 136 19.55 -3.42 12.77
C GLU A 136 20.52 -4.61 12.85
N ILE A 137 21.47 -4.75 11.92
CA ILE A 137 22.50 -5.79 11.95
C ILE A 137 23.32 -5.67 13.23
N ILE A 138 23.81 -4.47 13.53
CA ILE A 138 24.64 -4.24 14.73
C ILE A 138 23.84 -4.54 15.99
N ARG A 139 22.64 -3.96 16.14
CA ARG A 139 21.82 -4.14 17.34
C ARG A 139 21.42 -5.61 17.56
N ILE A 140 21.04 -6.34 16.50
CA ILE A 140 20.72 -7.77 16.62
C ILE A 140 22.00 -8.56 16.88
N GLY A 141 23.10 -8.21 16.22
CA GLY A 141 24.39 -8.84 16.39
C GLY A 141 24.92 -8.74 17.82
N GLN A 142 24.81 -7.57 18.46
CA GLN A 142 25.14 -7.38 19.88
C GLN A 142 24.30 -8.30 20.78
N ILE A 143 23.00 -8.42 20.53
CA ILE A 143 22.11 -9.31 21.32
C ILE A 143 22.43 -10.80 21.07
N LYS A 144 22.83 -11.16 19.84
CA LYS A 144 23.07 -12.55 19.42
C LYS A 144 24.53 -12.99 19.56
N GLY A 145 25.43 -12.11 19.95
CA GLY A 145 26.86 -12.39 20.04
C GLY A 145 27.54 -12.59 18.68
N TRP A 146 27.06 -11.93 17.62
CA TRP A 146 27.72 -11.93 16.32
C TRP A 146 28.98 -11.07 16.34
N ASP A 147 29.80 -11.21 15.29
CA ASP A 147 31.04 -10.46 15.13
C ASP A 147 30.79 -9.01 14.69
N VAL A 148 30.22 -8.21 15.61
CA VAL A 148 29.87 -6.78 15.41
C VAL A 148 30.42 -5.92 16.55
N THR A 149 30.47 -4.61 16.29
CA THR A 149 30.92 -3.62 17.29
C THR A 149 30.10 -3.68 18.57
N HIS A 150 30.76 -3.43 19.71
CA HIS A 150 30.13 -3.26 21.01
C HIS A 150 29.78 -1.81 21.34
N ASP A 151 29.99 -0.88 20.39
CA ASP A 151 29.67 0.53 20.58
C ASP A 151 28.19 0.70 20.92
N THR A 152 27.90 1.28 22.08
CA THR A 152 26.56 1.52 22.60
C THR A 152 25.79 2.56 21.80
N PHE A 153 26.48 3.39 21.01
CA PHE A 153 25.87 4.36 20.11
C PHE A 153 24.78 3.70 19.25
N PHE A 154 25.04 2.52 18.68
CA PHE A 154 24.10 1.81 17.81
C PHE A 154 22.84 1.30 18.51
N SER A 155 22.82 1.24 19.84
CA SER A 155 21.64 0.88 20.63
C SER A 155 20.85 2.09 21.13
N GLN A 156 21.47 3.27 21.19
CA GLN A 156 20.93 4.47 21.83
C GLN A 156 20.27 5.46 20.85
N TYR A 157 20.75 5.54 19.61
CA TYR A 157 20.20 6.51 18.66
C TYR A 157 19.09 5.91 17.76
N MET A 158 18.24 6.77 17.22
CA MET A 158 17.31 6.41 16.17
C MET A 158 17.81 6.87 14.80
N VAL A 159 17.65 6.03 13.78
CA VAL A 159 18.09 6.34 12.40
C VAL A 159 17.54 7.68 11.90
N ARG A 160 16.33 8.06 12.33
CA ARG A 160 15.70 9.34 12.00
C ARG A 160 16.44 10.58 12.54
N GLU A 161 17.27 10.42 13.54
CA GLU A 161 18.10 11.50 14.13
C GLU A 161 19.31 11.80 13.25
N LEU A 162 19.82 10.81 12.53
CA LEU A 162 20.96 10.97 11.63
C LEU A 162 20.53 11.37 10.21
N ILE A 163 19.39 10.90 9.77
CA ILE A 163 18.83 11.21 8.45
C ILE A 163 17.37 11.58 8.64
N ASN A 164 17.00 12.80 8.27
CA ASN A 164 15.60 13.22 8.27
C ASN A 164 14.80 12.28 7.37
N SER A 165 14.00 11.42 7.99
CA SER A 165 13.05 10.62 7.22
C SER A 165 11.90 11.54 6.79
N ARG A 166 11.70 11.70 5.48
CA ARG A 166 10.51 12.40 4.99
C ARG A 166 9.27 11.73 5.55
N ASN A 167 8.33 12.55 6.00
CA ASN A 167 6.99 12.08 6.36
C ASN A 167 6.45 11.23 5.20
N LYS A 168 6.05 9.98 5.47
CA LYS A 168 5.47 9.06 4.46
C LYS A 168 4.25 9.66 3.77
N PHE A 169 3.60 10.62 4.38
CA PHE A 169 2.42 11.33 3.87
C PHE A 169 2.75 12.65 3.17
N ALA A 170 4.03 13.04 3.07
CA ALA A 170 4.39 14.24 2.32
C ALA A 170 4.02 14.06 0.83
N ASP A 171 3.46 15.08 0.22
CA ASP A 171 2.98 15.05 -1.17
C ASP A 171 4.06 14.65 -2.16
N SER A 172 5.32 14.99 -1.87
CA SER A 172 6.47 14.58 -2.69
C SER A 172 6.74 13.08 -2.72
N THR A 173 6.16 12.29 -1.80
CA THR A 173 6.32 10.82 -1.73
C THR A 173 5.14 10.07 -2.31
N LYS A 174 4.01 10.74 -2.53
CA LYS A 174 2.79 10.14 -3.10
C LYS A 174 2.96 9.90 -4.60
N THR A 175 2.37 8.82 -5.10
CA THR A 175 2.31 8.56 -6.54
C THR A 175 1.33 9.55 -7.18
N LYS A 176 1.81 10.42 -8.05
CA LYS A 176 0.97 11.37 -8.78
C LYS A 176 0.05 10.64 -9.76
N PRO A 177 -1.25 10.97 -9.82
CA PRO A 177 -2.15 10.42 -10.82
C PRO A 177 -1.75 10.86 -12.23
N ILE A 178 -2.24 10.14 -13.22
CA ILE A 178 -2.06 10.49 -14.64
C ILE A 178 -2.93 11.72 -14.93
N PRO A 179 -2.40 12.79 -15.57
CA PRO A 179 -3.22 13.90 -16.04
C PRO A 179 -4.35 13.43 -16.96
N THR A 180 -5.52 14.05 -16.88
CA THR A 180 -6.73 13.59 -17.58
C THR A 180 -6.56 13.55 -19.11
N ASP A 181 -5.91 14.56 -19.69
CA ASP A 181 -5.63 14.63 -21.11
C ASP A 181 -4.69 13.50 -21.57
N VAL A 182 -3.65 13.19 -20.78
CA VAL A 182 -2.72 12.08 -21.03
C VAL A 182 -3.44 10.73 -20.86
N LEU A 183 -4.28 10.58 -19.82
CA LEU A 183 -5.07 9.37 -19.61
C LEU A 183 -5.99 9.08 -20.80
N ASN A 184 -6.67 10.10 -21.29
CA ASN A 184 -7.55 9.98 -22.47
C ASN A 184 -6.80 9.51 -23.70
N LYS A 185 -5.61 10.06 -23.95
CA LYS A 185 -4.71 9.60 -25.03
C LYS A 185 -4.28 8.15 -24.83
N ILE A 186 -3.86 7.77 -23.60
CA ILE A 186 -3.46 6.40 -23.29
C ILE A 186 -4.62 5.43 -23.56
N LEU A 187 -5.84 5.74 -23.11
CA LEU A 187 -7.00 4.88 -23.29
C LEU A 187 -7.43 4.79 -24.76
N TYR A 188 -7.43 5.92 -25.47
CA TYR A 188 -7.71 5.94 -26.91
C TYR A 188 -6.75 5.04 -27.68
N PHE A 189 -5.43 5.24 -27.51
CA PHE A 189 -4.46 4.40 -28.21
C PHE A 189 -4.47 2.95 -27.78
N ALA A 190 -4.73 2.67 -26.51
CA ALA A 190 -4.84 1.30 -26.01
C ALA A 190 -6.04 0.56 -26.62
N LEU A 191 -7.21 1.20 -26.68
CA LEU A 191 -8.45 0.58 -27.16
C LEU A 191 -8.51 0.50 -28.68
N GLU A 192 -8.14 1.59 -29.37
CA GLU A 192 -8.38 1.72 -30.81
C GLU A 192 -7.18 1.33 -31.68
N LYS A 193 -5.96 1.48 -31.19
CA LYS A 193 -4.75 1.38 -32.05
C LYS A 193 -3.77 0.29 -31.60
N GLU A 194 -3.71 -0.09 -30.32
CA GLU A 194 -2.73 -1.04 -29.82
C GLU A 194 -3.08 -2.48 -30.19
N LYS A 195 -2.30 -3.07 -31.10
CA LYS A 195 -2.47 -4.45 -31.59
C LYS A 195 -1.91 -5.52 -30.62
N ARG A 196 -1.05 -5.13 -29.68
CA ARG A 196 -0.42 -6.05 -28.72
C ARG A 196 -1.37 -6.35 -27.60
N ILE A 197 -2.16 -7.42 -27.72
CA ILE A 197 -3.21 -7.82 -26.79
C ILE A 197 -2.77 -7.78 -25.32
N PRO A 198 -1.61 -8.33 -24.89
CA PRO A 198 -1.23 -8.25 -23.49
C PRO A 198 -0.97 -6.84 -22.99
N THR A 199 -0.45 -5.93 -23.85
CA THR A 199 -0.22 -4.52 -23.48
C THR A 199 -1.55 -3.79 -23.32
N ARG A 200 -2.46 -3.94 -24.31
CA ARG A 200 -3.82 -3.38 -24.27
C ARG A 200 -4.57 -3.85 -23.03
N ALA A 201 -4.65 -5.17 -22.83
CA ALA A 201 -5.36 -5.75 -21.70
C ALA A 201 -4.82 -5.25 -20.35
N GLY A 202 -3.49 -5.21 -20.18
CA GLY A 202 -2.90 -4.74 -18.92
C GLY A 202 -3.16 -3.26 -18.64
N ILE A 203 -3.13 -2.38 -19.66
CA ILE A 203 -3.46 -0.95 -19.51
C ILE A 203 -4.96 -0.79 -19.15
N VAL A 204 -5.86 -1.44 -19.90
CA VAL A 204 -7.30 -1.32 -19.68
C VAL A 204 -7.70 -1.88 -18.31
N ILE A 205 -7.26 -3.09 -17.97
CA ILE A 205 -7.58 -3.68 -16.66
C ILE A 205 -7.08 -2.79 -15.53
N GLN A 206 -5.83 -2.30 -15.59
CA GLN A 206 -5.31 -1.40 -14.54
C GLN A 206 -6.10 -0.09 -14.44
N SER A 207 -6.43 0.52 -15.56
CA SER A 207 -7.16 1.81 -15.57
C SER A 207 -8.60 1.68 -15.07
N GLN A 208 -9.26 0.55 -15.34
CA GLN A 208 -10.69 0.32 -15.01
C GLN A 208 -10.90 -0.34 -13.64
N THR A 209 -9.87 -0.89 -13.02
CA THR A 209 -9.97 -1.59 -11.73
C THR A 209 -9.06 -1.02 -10.65
N GLY A 210 -8.04 -0.25 -11.04
CA GLY A 210 -7.01 0.25 -10.13
C GLY A 210 -6.12 -0.84 -9.51
N LEU A 211 -6.17 -2.08 -9.98
CA LEU A 211 -5.38 -3.20 -9.47
C LEU A 211 -3.87 -2.96 -9.60
N ARG A 212 -3.09 -3.50 -8.67
CA ARG A 212 -1.62 -3.49 -8.78
C ARG A 212 -1.18 -4.38 -9.93
N ILE A 213 -0.08 -4.04 -10.60
CA ILE A 213 0.39 -4.82 -11.76
C ILE A 213 0.64 -6.29 -11.42
N ASN A 214 1.09 -6.62 -10.21
CA ASN A 214 1.24 -8.02 -9.79
C ASN A 214 -0.09 -8.76 -9.76
N GLU A 215 -1.15 -8.10 -9.30
CA GLU A 215 -2.52 -8.63 -9.23
C GLU A 215 -3.07 -8.85 -10.64
N VAL A 216 -2.86 -7.89 -11.54
CA VAL A 216 -3.26 -8.02 -12.96
C VAL A 216 -2.50 -9.15 -13.66
N LEU A 217 -1.20 -9.25 -13.48
CA LEU A 217 -0.40 -10.29 -14.15
C LEU A 217 -0.64 -11.69 -13.58
N SER A 218 -1.23 -11.83 -12.40
CA SER A 218 -1.59 -13.12 -11.79
C SER A 218 -2.98 -13.62 -12.16
N ILE A 219 -3.75 -12.86 -12.95
CA ILE A 219 -5.10 -13.27 -13.39
C ILE A 219 -5.05 -14.61 -14.13
N GLN A 220 -5.91 -15.54 -13.73
CA GLN A 220 -5.96 -16.89 -14.26
C GLN A 220 -7.19 -17.13 -15.14
N GLU A 221 -7.18 -18.22 -15.88
CA GLU A 221 -8.35 -18.70 -16.61
C GLU A 221 -9.54 -18.94 -15.66
N GLY A 222 -10.75 -18.57 -16.08
CA GLY A 222 -11.94 -18.70 -15.25
C GLY A 222 -12.09 -17.62 -14.16
N CYS A 223 -11.32 -16.52 -14.24
CA CYS A 223 -11.33 -15.43 -13.26
C CYS A 223 -12.59 -14.54 -13.30
N LEU A 224 -13.45 -14.66 -14.31
CA LEU A 224 -14.69 -13.89 -14.41
C LEU A 224 -15.85 -14.67 -13.79
N SER A 225 -16.64 -13.99 -12.95
CA SER A 225 -17.86 -14.52 -12.37
C SER A 225 -18.97 -13.48 -12.44
N THR A 226 -20.17 -13.88 -12.89
CA THR A 226 -21.35 -12.99 -12.98
C THR A 226 -22.35 -13.39 -11.90
N THR A 227 -22.90 -12.41 -11.19
CA THR A 227 -23.96 -12.61 -10.20
C THR A 227 -25.32 -12.70 -10.87
N ASN A 228 -26.34 -13.15 -10.12
CA ASN A 228 -27.72 -13.22 -10.62
C ASN A 228 -28.26 -11.85 -11.04
N ASP A 229 -27.75 -10.78 -10.44
CA ASP A 229 -28.13 -9.39 -10.74
C ASP A 229 -27.38 -8.82 -11.97
N GLY A 230 -26.64 -9.66 -12.71
CA GLY A 230 -25.92 -9.27 -13.94
C GLY A 230 -24.57 -8.57 -13.72
N TYR A 231 -24.14 -8.36 -12.49
CA TYR A 231 -22.81 -7.77 -12.23
C TYR A 231 -21.70 -8.79 -12.45
N THR A 232 -20.69 -8.39 -13.22
CA THR A 232 -19.50 -9.22 -13.44
C THR A 232 -18.33 -8.79 -12.54
N PHE A 233 -17.66 -9.77 -11.97
CA PHE A 233 -16.51 -9.60 -11.10
C PHE A 233 -15.28 -10.32 -11.66
N LEU A 234 -14.13 -9.69 -11.49
CA LEU A 234 -12.82 -10.25 -11.77
C LEU A 234 -12.20 -10.76 -10.47
N GLU A 235 -11.93 -12.05 -10.39
CA GLU A 235 -11.22 -12.67 -9.27
C GLU A 235 -9.70 -12.55 -9.46
N VAL A 236 -9.01 -12.04 -8.44
CA VAL A 236 -7.56 -11.83 -8.43
C VAL A 236 -6.95 -12.35 -7.14
N GLU A 237 -5.66 -12.69 -7.16
CA GLU A 237 -4.92 -13.07 -5.97
C GLU A 237 -4.22 -11.85 -5.36
N ILE A 238 -4.53 -11.57 -4.08
CA ILE A 238 -3.89 -10.50 -3.31
C ILE A 238 -2.91 -11.12 -2.31
N SER A 239 -1.65 -10.74 -2.42
CA SER A 239 -0.59 -11.26 -1.55
C SER A 239 0.14 -10.19 -0.75
N LYS A 240 0.08 -8.92 -1.16
CA LYS A 240 0.92 -7.87 -0.55
C LYS A 240 0.43 -7.42 0.82
N THR A 241 -0.88 -7.40 1.02
CA THR A 241 -1.53 -6.92 2.25
C THR A 241 -1.78 -8.03 3.27
N GLU A 242 -1.66 -9.29 2.85
CA GLU A 242 -1.89 -10.45 3.70
C GLU A 242 -0.58 -11.01 4.27
N LYS A 243 -0.63 -11.40 5.53
CA LYS A 243 0.43 -12.15 6.19
C LYS A 243 0.10 -13.64 6.00
N GLY A 244 0.76 -14.30 5.05
CA GLY A 244 0.51 -15.73 4.78
C GLY A 244 0.23 -16.00 3.30
N GLU A 245 -0.65 -16.96 3.02
CA GLU A 245 -1.04 -17.36 1.69
C GLU A 245 -1.83 -16.24 0.97
N PRO A 246 -1.68 -16.13 -0.37
CA PRO A 246 -2.49 -15.20 -1.15
C PRO A 246 -3.99 -15.49 -1.00
N ILE A 247 -4.79 -14.46 -0.82
CA ILE A 247 -6.24 -14.58 -0.77
C ILE A 247 -6.87 -14.25 -2.12
N LYS A 248 -7.96 -14.93 -2.45
CA LYS A 248 -8.81 -14.58 -3.58
C LYS A 248 -9.68 -13.39 -3.23
N HIS A 249 -9.66 -12.41 -4.11
CA HIS A 249 -10.41 -11.17 -3.98
C HIS A 249 -11.16 -10.87 -5.27
N LYS A 250 -12.41 -10.40 -5.15
CA LYS A 250 -13.25 -10.04 -6.28
C LYS A 250 -13.34 -8.53 -6.42
N VAL A 251 -13.06 -8.02 -7.61
CA VAL A 251 -13.24 -6.62 -7.97
C VAL A 251 -14.27 -6.50 -9.08
N TYR A 252 -15.03 -5.41 -9.11
CA TYR A 252 -15.99 -5.16 -10.17
C TYR A 252 -15.29 -5.06 -11.53
N ALA A 253 -15.85 -5.71 -12.54
CA ALA A 253 -15.36 -5.74 -13.91
C ALA A 253 -16.43 -5.20 -14.87
N ASN A 254 -16.18 -4.03 -15.44
CA ASN A 254 -17.03 -3.48 -16.49
C ASN A 254 -16.83 -4.23 -17.82
N GLU A 255 -17.64 -3.92 -18.83
CA GLU A 255 -17.62 -4.56 -20.15
C GLU A 255 -16.23 -4.49 -20.82
N LEU A 256 -15.51 -3.39 -20.68
CA LEU A 256 -14.15 -3.24 -21.24
C LEU A 256 -13.18 -4.22 -20.63
N VAL A 257 -13.23 -4.42 -19.31
CA VAL A 257 -12.40 -5.41 -18.60
C VAL A 257 -12.76 -6.82 -19.05
N VAL A 258 -14.05 -7.15 -19.11
CA VAL A 258 -14.55 -8.46 -19.56
C VAL A 258 -14.06 -8.77 -20.98
N LYS A 259 -14.22 -7.82 -21.91
CA LYS A 259 -13.74 -7.94 -23.29
C LYS A 259 -12.22 -8.20 -23.35
N CYS A 260 -11.44 -7.39 -22.64
CA CYS A 260 -9.97 -7.54 -22.62
C CYS A 260 -9.50 -8.87 -22.01
N VAL A 261 -10.14 -9.35 -20.94
CA VAL A 261 -9.83 -10.64 -20.32
C VAL A 261 -10.15 -11.78 -21.29
N ASN A 262 -11.31 -11.75 -21.95
CA ASN A 262 -11.72 -12.78 -22.91
C ASN A 262 -10.79 -12.81 -24.14
N GLU A 263 -10.42 -11.65 -24.70
CA GLU A 263 -9.47 -11.57 -25.81
C GLU A 263 -8.08 -12.09 -25.42
N LEU A 264 -7.58 -11.73 -24.23
CA LEU A 264 -6.31 -12.20 -23.71
C LEU A 264 -6.33 -13.71 -23.47
N SER A 265 -7.45 -14.24 -22.95
CA SER A 265 -7.64 -15.67 -22.73
C SER A 265 -7.57 -16.44 -24.04
N LYS A 266 -8.26 -15.98 -25.09
CA LYS A 266 -8.17 -16.60 -26.44
C LYS A 266 -6.74 -16.52 -26.99
N TYR A 267 -6.09 -15.36 -26.90
CA TYR A 267 -4.76 -15.12 -27.42
C TYR A 267 -3.71 -16.04 -26.80
N THR A 268 -3.78 -16.30 -25.50
CA THR A 268 -2.78 -17.09 -24.77
C THR A 268 -3.18 -18.55 -24.58
N LYS A 269 -4.29 -19.02 -25.13
CA LYS A 269 -4.79 -20.41 -25.00
C LYS A 269 -3.70 -21.41 -25.36
N HIS A 270 -3.08 -21.27 -26.53
CA HIS A 270 -2.02 -22.17 -27.00
C HIS A 270 -0.77 -22.21 -26.08
N LEU A 271 -0.48 -21.09 -25.38
CA LEU A 271 0.63 -21.07 -24.40
C LEU A 271 0.24 -21.81 -23.12
N ARG A 272 -1.01 -21.69 -22.68
CA ARG A 272 -1.50 -22.41 -21.50
C ARG A 272 -1.53 -23.93 -21.76
N GLU A 273 -2.04 -24.34 -22.90
CA GLU A 273 -2.06 -25.77 -23.31
C GLU A 273 -0.66 -26.39 -23.36
N LYS A 274 0.34 -25.65 -23.86
CA LYS A 274 1.72 -26.13 -23.93
C LYS A 274 2.44 -26.16 -22.57
N SER A 275 2.10 -25.26 -21.66
CA SER A 275 2.85 -25.08 -20.41
C SER A 275 2.16 -25.63 -19.16
N GLY A 276 0.85 -25.94 -19.24
CA GLY A 276 0.03 -26.29 -18.08
C GLY A 276 -0.20 -25.14 -17.10
N LEU A 277 0.21 -23.90 -17.45
CA LEU A 277 0.02 -22.70 -16.63
C LEU A 277 -1.41 -22.18 -16.81
N LYS A 278 -2.01 -21.65 -15.75
CA LYS A 278 -3.38 -21.08 -15.76
C LYS A 278 -3.40 -19.57 -15.97
N GLU A 279 -2.29 -18.88 -15.76
CA GLU A 279 -2.19 -17.44 -15.89
C GLU A 279 -2.43 -16.96 -17.32
N LEU A 280 -3.06 -15.77 -17.46
CA LEU A 280 -3.41 -15.20 -18.77
C LEU A 280 -2.27 -14.35 -19.36
N PHE A 281 -1.41 -13.75 -18.54
CA PHE A 281 -0.31 -12.89 -19.02
C PHE A 281 0.97 -13.68 -19.31
N LEU A 282 0.85 -14.72 -20.14
CA LEU A 282 2.00 -15.57 -20.50
C LEU A 282 2.86 -14.95 -21.60
N VAL A 283 4.14 -15.25 -21.55
CA VAL A 283 5.14 -14.92 -22.58
C VAL A 283 5.98 -16.16 -22.89
N ASN A 284 6.31 -16.34 -24.16
CA ASN A 284 7.29 -17.32 -24.60
C ASN A 284 8.63 -16.60 -24.81
N ALA A 285 9.62 -16.94 -24.00
CA ALA A 285 10.96 -16.40 -24.07
C ALA A 285 11.94 -17.53 -24.38
N ARG A 286 12.44 -17.59 -25.61
CA ARG A 286 13.41 -18.60 -26.08
C ARG A 286 12.93 -20.05 -25.84
N GLY A 287 11.66 -20.33 -26.11
CA GLY A 287 11.05 -21.65 -25.91
C GLY A 287 10.51 -21.91 -24.50
N ILE A 288 10.82 -21.08 -23.52
CA ILE A 288 10.33 -21.21 -22.15
C ILE A 288 9.10 -20.33 -21.97
N ILE A 289 7.95 -20.96 -21.67
CA ILE A 289 6.71 -20.25 -21.39
C ILE A 289 6.65 -19.93 -19.90
N THR A 290 6.46 -18.65 -19.58
CA THR A 290 6.41 -18.17 -18.19
C THR A 290 5.45 -17.00 -18.07
N ASN A 291 5.03 -16.67 -16.85
CA ASN A 291 4.24 -15.49 -16.58
C ASN A 291 5.06 -14.20 -16.76
N SER A 292 4.42 -13.15 -17.28
CA SER A 292 5.02 -11.81 -17.39
C SER A 292 5.49 -11.32 -16.03
N LYS A 293 6.68 -10.71 -15.98
CA LYS A 293 7.27 -10.23 -14.73
C LYS A 293 6.90 -8.78 -14.47
N SER A 294 6.38 -8.49 -13.29
CA SER A 294 5.97 -7.14 -12.89
C SER A 294 7.11 -6.12 -12.88
N SER A 295 8.33 -6.55 -12.51
CA SER A 295 9.54 -5.71 -12.55
C SER A 295 9.92 -5.24 -13.95
N CYS A 296 9.51 -5.97 -14.99
CA CYS A 296 9.80 -5.65 -16.38
C CYS A 296 8.61 -4.98 -17.09
N TRP A 297 7.43 -4.88 -16.47
CA TRP A 297 6.22 -4.40 -17.12
C TRP A 297 6.36 -2.98 -17.66
N THR A 298 6.79 -2.06 -16.81
CA THR A 298 6.99 -0.66 -17.21
C THR A 298 8.02 -0.53 -18.33
N SER A 299 9.17 -1.19 -18.23
CA SER A 299 10.24 -1.07 -19.21
C SER A 299 9.92 -1.79 -20.53
N LYS A 300 9.27 -2.96 -20.49
CA LYS A 300 9.02 -3.78 -21.69
C LYS A 300 7.64 -3.57 -22.33
N ARG A 301 6.69 -2.94 -21.63
CA ARG A 301 5.32 -2.75 -22.13
C ARG A 301 4.89 -1.29 -22.12
N LEU A 302 4.93 -0.60 -20.96
CA LEU A 302 4.40 0.76 -20.87
C LEU A 302 5.28 1.79 -21.60
N ARG A 303 6.60 1.81 -21.36
CA ARG A 303 7.50 2.73 -22.04
C ARG A 303 7.52 2.56 -23.58
N PRO A 304 7.58 1.32 -24.13
CA PRO A 304 7.45 1.11 -25.57
C PRO A 304 6.08 1.50 -26.13
N PHE A 305 5.01 1.38 -25.37
CA PHE A 305 3.67 1.86 -25.73
C PHE A 305 3.67 3.40 -25.86
N ILE A 306 4.14 4.11 -24.84
CA ILE A 306 4.23 5.58 -24.83
C ILE A 306 5.06 6.08 -26.04
N ARG A 307 6.21 5.46 -26.31
CA ARG A 307 7.06 5.82 -27.46
C ARG A 307 6.40 5.56 -28.82
N ARG A 308 5.68 4.43 -28.96
CA ARG A 308 5.02 4.05 -30.21
C ARG A 308 3.93 5.02 -30.61
N TRP A 309 3.19 5.53 -29.63
CA TRP A 309 2.05 6.40 -29.84
C TRP A 309 2.39 7.88 -29.56
N ASP A 310 3.66 8.19 -29.34
CA ASP A 310 4.17 9.54 -29.08
C ASP A 310 3.35 10.31 -28.04
N ILE A 311 3.03 9.65 -26.93
CA ILE A 311 2.23 10.25 -25.87
C ILE A 311 3.12 11.16 -25.02
N ARG A 312 2.86 12.47 -25.09
CA ARG A 312 3.65 13.51 -24.44
C ARG A 312 2.88 14.18 -23.31
N ASP A 313 3.61 14.70 -22.33
CA ASP A 313 3.08 15.57 -21.29
C ASP A 313 2.93 17.03 -21.79
N LYS A 314 2.53 17.92 -20.88
CA LYS A 314 2.35 19.35 -21.16
C LYS A 314 3.65 20.07 -21.49
N ASP A 315 4.79 19.53 -21.09
CA ASP A 315 6.13 20.12 -21.33
C ASP A 315 6.72 19.62 -22.67
N GLY A 316 6.01 18.74 -23.39
CA GLY A 316 6.39 18.19 -24.67
C GLY A 316 7.30 16.96 -24.59
N ASP A 317 7.61 16.48 -23.40
CA ASP A 317 8.39 15.28 -23.17
C ASP A 317 7.54 14.01 -23.23
N LEU A 318 8.16 12.87 -23.58
CA LEU A 318 7.49 11.58 -23.52
C LEU A 318 7.03 11.28 -22.11
N TYR A 319 5.73 11.05 -21.95
CA TYR A 319 5.15 10.85 -20.61
C TYR A 319 5.77 9.66 -19.86
N PRO A 320 6.31 9.85 -18.64
CA PRO A 320 7.00 8.79 -17.89
C PRO A 320 6.02 7.85 -17.18
N LEU A 321 5.14 7.17 -17.94
CA LEU A 321 4.08 6.32 -17.43
C LEU A 321 4.62 5.18 -16.55
N GLN A 322 4.04 5.04 -15.37
CA GLN A 322 4.31 3.95 -14.43
C GLN A 322 3.01 3.26 -13.98
N SER A 323 3.08 1.96 -13.74
CA SER A 323 1.93 1.14 -13.34
C SER A 323 1.15 1.66 -12.13
N HIS A 324 1.85 2.16 -11.10
CA HIS A 324 1.19 2.65 -9.89
C HIS A 324 0.34 3.91 -10.13
N GLN A 325 0.61 4.66 -11.19
CA GLN A 325 -0.17 5.86 -11.52
C GLN A 325 -1.62 5.51 -11.89
N PHE A 326 -1.88 4.38 -12.55
CA PHE A 326 -3.25 3.92 -12.83
C PHE A 326 -4.07 3.77 -11.56
N ARG A 327 -3.49 3.19 -10.51
CA ARG A 327 -4.17 3.05 -9.22
C ARG A 327 -4.43 4.39 -8.55
N ALA A 328 -3.44 5.29 -8.56
CA ALA A 328 -3.62 6.65 -8.02
C ALA A 328 -4.72 7.40 -8.77
N THR A 329 -4.74 7.29 -10.09
CA THR A 329 -5.77 7.89 -10.95
C THR A 329 -7.15 7.31 -10.65
N PHE A 330 -7.27 5.99 -10.60
CA PHE A 330 -8.54 5.32 -10.32
C PHE A 330 -9.11 5.70 -8.95
N VAL A 331 -8.28 5.72 -7.90
CA VAL A 331 -8.70 6.18 -6.56
C VAL A 331 -9.18 7.63 -6.61
N ARG A 332 -8.42 8.52 -7.26
CA ARG A 332 -8.79 9.93 -7.42
C ARG A 332 -10.16 10.09 -8.09
N GLU A 333 -10.39 9.38 -9.20
CA GLU A 333 -11.66 9.46 -9.92
C GLU A 333 -12.84 8.93 -9.09
N LEU A 334 -12.66 7.85 -8.33
CA LEU A 334 -13.70 7.35 -7.42
C LEU A 334 -14.05 8.37 -6.33
N ILE A 335 -13.05 9.08 -5.79
CA ILE A 335 -13.27 10.11 -4.79
C ILE A 335 -13.99 11.31 -5.40
N LYS A 336 -13.60 11.76 -6.61
CA LYS A 336 -14.30 12.83 -7.34
C LYS A 336 -15.78 12.47 -7.64
N GLN A 337 -16.08 11.19 -7.77
CA GLN A 337 -17.44 10.68 -7.92
C GLN A 337 -18.15 10.46 -6.57
N ASN A 338 -17.59 10.97 -5.47
CA ASN A 338 -18.12 10.82 -4.12
C ASN A 338 -18.31 9.35 -3.67
N VAL A 339 -17.50 8.40 -4.20
CA VAL A 339 -17.54 7.01 -3.74
C VAL A 339 -16.98 6.93 -2.32
N PRO A 340 -17.71 6.38 -1.35
CA PRO A 340 -17.27 6.27 0.03
C PRO A 340 -15.94 5.52 0.16
N LEU A 341 -15.03 6.02 1.01
CA LEU A 341 -13.68 5.45 1.15
C LEU A 341 -13.69 3.98 1.56
N ASN A 342 -14.68 3.54 2.35
CA ASN A 342 -14.78 2.12 2.70
C ASN A 342 -15.05 1.22 1.49
N HIS A 343 -15.78 1.70 0.47
CA HIS A 343 -15.98 0.97 -0.79
C HIS A 343 -14.68 0.92 -1.57
N ILE A 344 -13.94 2.05 -1.60
CA ILE A 344 -12.59 2.10 -2.21
C ILE A 344 -11.64 1.14 -1.47
N MET A 345 -11.66 1.12 -0.14
CA MET A 345 -10.87 0.18 0.66
C MET A 345 -11.22 -1.28 0.35
N LYS A 346 -12.51 -1.61 0.23
CA LYS A 346 -12.98 -2.95 -0.16
C LYS A 346 -12.53 -3.33 -1.55
N GLN A 347 -12.63 -2.43 -2.54
CA GLN A 347 -12.19 -2.66 -3.92
C GLN A 347 -10.72 -3.10 -3.97
N PHE A 348 -9.88 -2.61 -3.06
CA PHE A 348 -8.46 -2.88 -3.03
C PHE A 348 -8.02 -3.86 -1.93
N ALA A 349 -8.94 -4.42 -1.15
CA ALA A 349 -8.65 -5.19 0.07
C ALA A 349 -7.65 -4.46 0.99
N HIS A 350 -7.86 -3.15 1.19
CA HIS A 350 -7.06 -2.36 2.12
C HIS A 350 -7.52 -2.65 3.55
N VAL A 351 -6.57 -3.01 4.42
CA VAL A 351 -6.84 -3.32 5.83
C VAL A 351 -6.84 -2.07 6.71
N SER A 352 -6.31 -0.95 6.21
CA SER A 352 -6.32 0.32 6.92
C SER A 352 -6.57 1.51 5.98
N ILE A 353 -7.05 2.61 6.55
CA ILE A 353 -7.32 3.84 5.81
C ILE A 353 -6.03 4.47 5.27
N GLU A 354 -4.90 4.36 5.99
CA GLU A 354 -3.62 4.93 5.58
C GLU A 354 -3.15 4.34 4.25
N MET A 355 -3.50 3.08 3.97
CA MET A 355 -3.19 2.44 2.69
C MET A 355 -3.94 3.11 1.53
N THR A 356 -5.16 3.60 1.75
CA THR A 356 -5.93 4.34 0.76
C THR A 356 -5.45 5.79 0.69
N MET A 357 -5.19 6.41 1.85
CA MET A 357 -4.69 7.79 1.95
C MET A 357 -3.36 8.00 1.21
N HIS A 358 -2.53 6.95 1.09
CA HIS A 358 -1.30 7.02 0.29
C HIS A 358 -1.58 7.34 -1.20
N TYR A 359 -2.73 6.98 -1.73
CA TYR A 359 -3.15 7.29 -3.10
C TYR A 359 -4.00 8.56 -3.22
N LEU A 360 -4.37 9.16 -2.09
CA LEU A 360 -5.05 10.45 -2.06
C LEU A 360 -4.05 11.55 -2.42
N THR A 361 -4.02 11.87 -3.70
CA THR A 361 -3.19 12.94 -4.27
C THR A 361 -4.01 14.19 -4.57
N LEU A 362 -5.23 14.26 -4.02
CA LEU A 362 -6.04 15.46 -4.09
C LEU A 362 -5.31 16.59 -3.36
N GLN A 363 -5.21 17.74 -3.99
CA GLN A 363 -4.77 18.95 -3.31
C GLN A 363 -5.79 19.32 -2.22
N GLU A 364 -5.34 19.99 -1.17
CA GLU A 364 -6.24 20.43 -0.10
C GLU A 364 -7.45 21.18 -0.66
N LYS A 365 -7.24 22.01 -1.68
CA LYS A 365 -8.31 22.69 -2.40
C LYS A 365 -9.35 21.74 -3.02
N GLU A 366 -8.93 20.69 -3.72
CA GLU A 366 -9.85 19.70 -4.32
C GLU A 366 -10.64 18.92 -3.25
N ILE A 367 -10.00 18.64 -2.09
CA ILE A 367 -10.68 18.01 -0.95
C ILE A 367 -11.73 18.96 -0.39
N LYS A 368 -11.38 20.24 -0.21
CA LYS A 368 -12.31 21.26 0.25
C LYS A 368 -13.51 21.41 -0.71
N GLU A 369 -13.26 21.52 -2.01
CA GLU A 369 -14.32 21.61 -3.04
C GLU A 369 -15.31 20.42 -2.96
N ILE A 370 -14.82 19.18 -2.77
CA ILE A 370 -15.68 18.00 -2.73
C ILE A 370 -16.47 17.87 -1.43
N TYR A 371 -15.84 18.16 -0.29
CA TYR A 371 -16.42 17.88 1.02
C TYR A 371 -17.06 19.11 1.67
N ALA A 372 -16.69 20.33 1.24
CA ALA A 372 -17.34 21.53 1.68
C ALA A 372 -18.81 21.56 1.26
N ASP A 373 -19.11 21.29 -0.01
CA ASP A 373 -20.50 21.20 -0.50
C ASP A 373 -21.33 20.20 0.29
N MET A 374 -20.72 19.06 0.68
CA MET A 374 -21.39 18.03 1.45
C MET A 374 -21.81 18.51 2.84
N VAL A 375 -21.00 19.35 3.49
CA VAL A 375 -21.23 19.83 4.87
C VAL A 375 -21.90 21.20 4.88
N LEU A 376 -21.50 22.09 3.98
CA LEU A 376 -21.84 23.52 4.01
C LEU A 376 -23.02 23.88 3.08
N SER A 377 -23.46 22.99 2.18
CA SER A 377 -24.62 23.25 1.32
C SER A 377 -25.89 23.48 2.17
N PRO A 378 -26.78 24.42 1.79
CA PRO A 378 -28.07 24.62 2.43
C PRO A 378 -28.91 23.36 2.54
N ASP A 379 -28.83 22.48 1.53
CA ASP A 379 -29.58 21.21 1.45
C ASP A 379 -28.82 20.01 2.04
N SER A 380 -27.69 20.25 2.73
CA SER A 380 -26.88 19.18 3.29
C SER A 380 -27.67 18.31 4.25
N LYS A 381 -27.62 16.96 4.04
CA LYS A 381 -28.26 15.95 4.90
C LYS A 381 -27.20 15.29 5.78
N ILE A 382 -26.71 16.04 6.77
CA ILE A 382 -25.63 15.60 7.67
C ILE A 382 -26.15 15.20 9.04
N ALA A 383 -25.44 14.26 9.70
CA ALA A 383 -25.64 13.85 11.07
C ALA A 383 -24.31 13.82 11.83
N GLY A 384 -24.37 13.97 13.15
CA GLY A 384 -23.20 14.02 14.03
C GLY A 384 -23.43 14.94 15.21
N MET A 385 -22.55 14.90 16.20
CA MET A 385 -22.73 15.66 17.46
C MET A 385 -22.93 17.17 17.22
N ARG A 386 -22.19 17.75 16.29
CA ARG A 386 -22.26 19.18 15.95
C ARG A 386 -23.06 19.46 14.67
N ALA A 387 -23.69 18.47 14.06
CA ALA A 387 -24.39 18.67 12.78
C ALA A 387 -25.54 19.71 12.92
N ALA A 388 -26.30 19.67 13.99
CA ALA A 388 -27.38 20.63 14.25
C ALA A 388 -26.84 22.06 14.51
N GLU A 389 -25.73 22.19 15.26
CA GLU A 389 -25.04 23.44 15.50
C GLU A 389 -24.55 24.07 14.17
N ILE A 390 -23.82 23.30 13.38
CA ILE A 390 -23.32 23.73 12.07
C ILE A 390 -24.47 24.18 11.15
N LYS A 391 -25.57 23.41 11.08
CA LYS A 391 -26.74 23.80 10.29
C LYS A 391 -27.38 25.07 10.75
N ASN A 392 -27.51 25.29 12.06
CA ASN A 392 -28.10 26.51 12.62
C ASN A 392 -27.19 27.71 12.33
N GLU A 393 -25.88 27.58 12.47
CA GLU A 393 -24.92 28.63 12.14
C GLU A 393 -25.00 28.97 10.64
N LEU A 394 -24.99 28.00 9.75
CA LEU A 394 -25.13 28.21 8.31
C LEU A 394 -26.46 28.86 7.93
N ASN A 395 -27.59 28.40 8.50
CA ASN A 395 -28.89 28.99 8.24
C ASN A 395 -28.95 30.44 8.66
N ASN A 396 -28.29 30.83 9.77
CA ASN A 396 -28.21 32.22 10.20
C ASN A 396 -27.35 33.06 9.25
N GLU A 397 -26.20 32.52 8.80
CA GLU A 397 -25.31 33.21 7.86
C GLU A 397 -25.94 33.37 6.46
N PHE A 398 -26.74 32.39 6.00
CA PHE A 398 -27.41 32.45 4.70
C PHE A 398 -28.67 33.26 4.68
N LYS A 399 -29.22 33.62 5.85
CA LYS A 399 -30.48 34.34 5.96
C LYS A 399 -30.44 35.69 5.25
N GLY A 400 -31.30 35.86 4.24
CA GLY A 400 -31.41 37.12 3.47
C GLY A 400 -30.29 37.32 2.45
N LYS A 401 -29.46 36.32 2.18
CA LYS A 401 -28.39 36.37 1.18
C LYS A 401 -28.86 35.90 -0.18
N THR A 402 -28.24 36.43 -1.22
CA THR A 402 -28.41 35.95 -2.60
C THR A 402 -27.60 34.67 -2.82
N PRO A 403 -27.93 33.86 -3.85
CA PRO A 403 -27.16 32.66 -4.18
C PRO A 403 -25.65 32.89 -4.33
N ASN A 404 -25.24 33.99 -4.97
CA ASN A 404 -23.82 34.31 -5.14
C ASN A 404 -23.13 34.64 -3.81
N GLU A 405 -23.81 35.37 -2.92
CA GLU A 405 -23.29 35.65 -1.58
C GLU A 405 -23.19 34.37 -0.72
N ILE A 406 -24.10 33.43 -0.90
CA ILE A 406 -24.03 32.11 -0.24
C ILE A 406 -22.82 31.31 -0.75
N ASP A 407 -22.56 31.31 -2.05
CA ASP A 407 -21.39 30.65 -2.64
C ASP A 407 -20.08 31.26 -2.12
N ASP A 408 -20.01 32.58 -1.97
CA ASP A 408 -18.86 33.30 -1.38
C ASP A 408 -18.66 32.90 0.09
N ILE A 409 -19.72 32.86 0.90
CA ILE A 409 -19.67 32.43 2.31
C ILE A 409 -19.21 30.97 2.41
N ILE A 410 -19.73 30.06 1.56
CA ILE A 410 -19.30 28.66 1.52
C ILE A 410 -17.83 28.56 1.18
N SER A 411 -17.35 29.36 0.23
CA SER A 411 -15.93 29.38 -0.16
C SER A 411 -15.03 29.83 1.00
N ASP A 412 -15.39 30.89 1.70
CA ASP A 412 -14.62 31.40 2.84
C ASP A 412 -14.61 30.42 4.03
N LEU A 413 -15.75 29.81 4.34
CA LEU A 413 -15.83 28.77 5.36
C LEU A 413 -15.01 27.52 4.96
N ALA A 414 -15.06 27.11 3.70
CA ALA A 414 -14.28 26.00 3.18
C ALA A 414 -12.77 26.24 3.30
N GLU A 415 -12.31 27.48 3.10
CA GLU A 415 -10.90 27.86 3.28
C GLU A 415 -10.46 27.77 4.74
N SER A 416 -11.33 28.11 5.68
CA SER A 416 -11.03 28.10 7.12
C SER A 416 -11.13 26.73 7.78
N MET A 417 -11.98 25.84 7.26
CA MET A 417 -12.24 24.52 7.84
C MET A 417 -11.26 23.45 7.31
N SER A 418 -11.08 22.41 8.10
CA SER A 418 -10.33 21.20 7.73
C SER A 418 -11.28 20.07 7.41
N PHE A 419 -11.15 19.47 6.23
CA PHE A 419 -11.95 18.32 5.81
C PHE A 419 -11.05 17.10 5.64
N ASN A 420 -11.18 16.13 6.53
CA ASN A 420 -10.41 14.90 6.49
C ASN A 420 -11.36 13.72 6.22
N PRO A 421 -11.30 13.12 5.01
CA PRO A 421 -12.18 12.01 4.63
C PRO A 421 -12.01 10.81 5.54
N LEU A 422 -13.13 10.22 5.99
CA LEU A 422 -13.19 8.97 6.75
C LEU A 422 -13.97 7.91 5.95
N PRO A 423 -13.84 6.61 6.29
CA PRO A 423 -14.54 5.53 5.58
C PRO A 423 -16.07 5.68 5.51
N ASN A 424 -16.66 6.35 6.48
CA ASN A 424 -18.10 6.48 6.65
C ASN A 424 -18.54 7.90 7.06
N GLY A 425 -17.70 8.90 6.78
CA GLY A 425 -17.96 10.29 7.12
C GLY A 425 -16.76 11.20 6.87
N ILE A 426 -16.71 12.30 7.61
CA ILE A 426 -15.69 13.34 7.50
C ILE A 426 -15.25 13.71 8.91
N CYS A 427 -13.95 13.98 9.09
CA CYS A 427 -13.41 14.57 10.32
C CYS A 427 -13.08 16.03 10.08
N LEU A 428 -13.62 16.91 10.91
CA LEU A 428 -13.38 18.36 10.88
C LEU A 428 -12.22 18.79 11.79
N TYR A 429 -11.48 17.83 12.36
CA TYR A 429 -10.34 18.15 13.23
C TYR A 429 -9.18 18.73 12.44
N ASP A 430 -8.64 19.83 12.93
CA ASP A 430 -7.44 20.45 12.36
C ASP A 430 -6.17 19.81 12.93
N PHE A 431 -5.58 18.89 12.16
CA PHE A 431 -4.35 18.18 12.53
C PHE A 431 -3.10 19.07 12.66
N ARG A 432 -3.18 20.36 12.25
CA ARG A 432 -2.12 21.34 12.54
C ARG A 432 -2.02 21.67 14.04
N ARG A 433 -3.10 21.42 14.80
CA ARG A 433 -3.14 21.59 16.25
C ARG A 433 -2.54 20.41 17.04
N GLY A 434 -2.13 19.34 16.35
CA GLY A 434 -1.56 18.14 16.93
C GLY A 434 -2.28 16.85 16.49
N ASN A 435 -1.88 15.73 17.02
CA ASN A 435 -2.50 14.44 16.71
C ASN A 435 -3.85 14.30 17.44
N CYS A 436 -4.82 13.68 16.76
CA CYS A 436 -6.05 13.26 17.40
C CYS A 436 -5.76 12.17 18.44
N THR A 437 -6.28 12.33 19.65
CA THR A 437 -6.09 11.37 20.76
C THR A 437 -7.10 10.22 20.74
N ASP A 438 -8.23 10.38 20.01
CA ASP A 438 -9.37 9.45 20.07
C ASP A 438 -9.29 8.29 19.07
N GLY A 439 -8.33 8.33 18.16
CA GLY A 439 -8.07 7.23 17.21
C GLY A 439 -9.19 7.02 16.17
N ASP A 440 -9.38 5.78 15.71
CA ASP A 440 -10.22 5.43 14.55
C ASP A 440 -11.71 5.17 14.89
N ALA A 441 -12.16 5.51 16.10
CA ALA A 441 -13.48 5.13 16.60
C ALA A 441 -14.50 6.28 16.62
N CYS A 442 -14.35 7.27 15.75
CA CYS A 442 -15.09 8.53 15.74
C CYS A 442 -16.62 8.37 15.81
N PHE A 443 -17.20 7.47 15.03
CA PHE A 443 -18.65 7.26 14.99
C PHE A 443 -19.18 6.35 16.11
N PHE A 444 -18.29 5.59 16.80
CA PHE A 444 -18.68 4.76 17.95
C PHE A 444 -18.70 5.51 19.27
N TYR A 445 -17.98 6.63 19.37
CA TYR A 445 -17.78 7.34 20.64
C TYR A 445 -18.25 8.81 20.59
N ASN A 446 -19.09 9.14 19.59
CA ASN A 446 -19.70 10.47 19.47
C ASN A 446 -18.67 11.61 19.43
N CYS A 447 -17.68 11.48 18.57
CA CYS A 447 -16.64 12.51 18.40
C CYS A 447 -17.25 13.82 17.87
N PRO A 448 -16.96 14.99 18.50
CA PRO A 448 -17.53 16.27 18.07
C PRO A 448 -17.04 16.73 16.70
N ASN A 449 -15.91 16.20 16.23
CA ASN A 449 -15.36 16.53 14.91
C ASN A 449 -15.83 15.55 13.81
N TYR A 450 -16.66 14.55 14.16
CA TYR A 450 -17.16 13.59 13.21
C TYR A 450 -18.51 14.03 12.63
N ILE A 451 -18.58 14.10 11.31
CA ILE A 451 -19.80 14.38 10.55
C ILE A 451 -20.00 13.24 9.54
N THR A 452 -21.23 12.81 9.37
CA THR A 452 -21.63 11.84 8.35
C THR A 452 -22.82 12.37 7.55
N GLU A 453 -23.18 11.69 6.46
CA GLU A 453 -24.22 12.11 5.51
C GLU A 453 -25.08 10.92 5.11
N VAL A 454 -26.27 11.19 4.59
CA VAL A 454 -27.26 10.16 4.15
C VAL A 454 -26.66 9.12 3.19
N LYS A 455 -25.70 9.49 2.34
CA LYS A 455 -25.03 8.52 1.44
C LYS A 455 -24.27 7.40 2.21
N PHE A 456 -23.83 7.65 3.45
CA PHE A 456 -23.20 6.66 4.30
C PHE A 456 -24.18 5.81 5.12
N TYR A 457 -25.49 6.14 5.10
CA TYR A 457 -26.52 5.42 5.83
C TYR A 457 -26.46 3.88 5.65
N PRO A 458 -26.35 3.33 4.41
CA PRO A 458 -26.31 1.87 4.23
C PRO A 458 -25.12 1.20 4.93
N ILE A 459 -24.01 1.92 5.05
CA ILE A 459 -22.78 1.45 5.69
C ILE A 459 -22.96 1.42 7.20
N LEU A 460 -23.43 2.55 7.76
CA LEU A 460 -23.66 2.70 9.21
C LEU A 460 -24.77 1.79 9.69
N LYS A 461 -25.83 1.59 8.92
CA LYS A 461 -26.92 0.65 9.22
C LYS A 461 -26.39 -0.78 9.31
N LYS A 462 -25.61 -1.21 8.33
CA LYS A 462 -25.00 -2.54 8.34
C LYS A 462 -24.07 -2.76 9.54
N GLU A 463 -23.31 -1.74 9.91
CA GLU A 463 -22.43 -1.79 11.09
C GLU A 463 -23.27 -1.91 12.39
N LEU A 464 -24.37 -1.17 12.47
CA LEU A 464 -25.32 -1.27 13.60
C LEU A 464 -25.89 -2.68 13.71
N ASP A 465 -26.35 -3.27 12.61
CA ASP A 465 -26.89 -4.63 12.57
C ASP A 465 -25.86 -5.68 13.04
N LEU A 466 -24.57 -5.50 12.65
CA LEU A 466 -23.47 -6.36 13.10
C LEU A 466 -23.21 -6.24 14.62
N ILE A 467 -23.26 -5.03 15.17
CA ILE A 467 -23.12 -4.79 16.62
C ILE A 467 -24.28 -5.46 17.38
N GLU A 468 -25.50 -5.32 16.89
CA GLU A 468 -26.68 -5.96 17.52
C GLU A 468 -26.57 -7.49 17.52
N LEU A 469 -26.07 -8.07 16.41
CA LEU A 469 -25.83 -9.51 16.32
C LEU A 469 -24.78 -9.96 17.35
N GLU A 470 -23.67 -9.21 17.44
CA GLU A 470 -22.60 -9.54 18.40
C GLU A 470 -23.06 -9.34 19.85
N MET A 471 -23.85 -8.32 20.15
CA MET A 471 -24.47 -8.14 21.48
C MET A 471 -25.35 -9.34 21.89
N LYS A 472 -26.17 -9.84 20.94
CA LYS A 472 -26.98 -11.04 21.15
C LYS A 472 -26.10 -12.26 21.45
N ARG A 473 -25.00 -12.42 20.73
CA ARG A 473 -24.02 -13.51 20.93
C ARG A 473 -23.33 -13.41 22.28
N LEU A 474 -22.79 -12.22 22.61
CA LEU A 474 -22.11 -11.99 23.91
C LEU A 474 -23.01 -12.23 25.13
N LYS A 475 -24.27 -11.82 25.00
CA LYS A 475 -25.27 -12.08 26.05
C LYS A 475 -25.49 -13.58 26.25
N LYS A 476 -25.60 -14.38 25.18
CA LYS A 476 -25.72 -15.84 25.26
C LYS A 476 -24.48 -16.51 25.90
N LEU A 477 -23.30 -15.93 25.71
CA LEU A 477 -22.04 -16.42 26.25
C LEU A 477 -21.74 -15.93 27.67
N GLY A 478 -22.62 -15.10 28.29
CA GLY A 478 -22.40 -14.52 29.61
C GLY A 478 -21.22 -13.54 29.69
N ARG A 479 -20.79 -12.99 28.57
CA ARG A 479 -19.67 -12.04 28.51
C ARG A 479 -20.14 -10.61 28.74
N GLU A 480 -20.52 -10.28 29.95
CA GLU A 480 -21.13 -9.00 30.33
C GLU A 480 -20.23 -7.79 30.00
N ARG A 481 -18.94 -7.85 30.33
CA ARG A 481 -17.98 -6.75 30.06
C ARG A 481 -17.82 -6.44 28.57
N ASP A 482 -17.78 -7.48 27.74
CA ASP A 482 -17.67 -7.30 26.28
C ASP A 482 -19.00 -6.81 25.70
N TRP A 483 -20.13 -7.27 26.25
CA TRP A 483 -21.46 -6.80 25.91
C TRP A 483 -21.60 -5.30 26.20
N GLN A 484 -21.17 -4.82 27.39
CA GLN A 484 -21.21 -3.39 27.75
C GLN A 484 -20.40 -2.53 26.79
N ARG A 485 -19.24 -2.99 26.34
CA ARG A 485 -18.44 -2.28 25.34
C ARG A 485 -19.19 -2.14 24.00
N GLN A 486 -19.88 -3.19 23.56
CA GLN A 486 -20.69 -3.12 22.35
C GLN A 486 -21.93 -2.26 22.55
N TYR A 487 -22.51 -2.25 23.73
CA TYR A 487 -23.67 -1.41 24.06
C TYR A 487 -23.36 0.10 23.95
N VAL A 488 -22.20 0.54 24.42
CA VAL A 488 -21.75 1.93 24.24
C VAL A 488 -21.67 2.30 22.77
N LYS A 489 -21.02 1.47 21.96
CA LYS A 489 -20.93 1.67 20.50
C LYS A 489 -22.32 1.70 19.84
N HIS A 490 -23.18 0.76 20.22
CA HIS A 490 -24.54 0.68 19.73
C HIS A 490 -25.33 1.95 19.99
N THR A 491 -25.27 2.50 21.20
CA THR A 491 -26.03 3.69 21.61
C THR A 491 -25.68 4.91 20.73
N HIS A 492 -24.38 5.15 20.47
CA HIS A 492 -23.95 6.28 19.66
C HIS A 492 -24.23 6.06 18.18
N LEU A 493 -23.94 4.88 17.65
CA LEU A 493 -24.17 4.57 16.25
C LEU A 493 -25.66 4.53 15.91
N LYS A 494 -26.50 4.00 16.80
CA LYS A 494 -27.95 3.97 16.61
C LYS A 494 -28.52 5.39 16.44
N ARG A 495 -28.10 6.31 17.28
CA ARG A 495 -28.51 7.73 17.17
C ARG A 495 -28.20 8.31 15.79
N LEU A 496 -26.97 8.10 15.30
CA LEU A 496 -26.56 8.58 13.97
C LEU A 496 -27.39 7.93 12.85
N VAL A 497 -27.66 6.63 12.95
CA VAL A 497 -28.48 5.90 11.97
C VAL A 497 -29.91 6.41 11.97
N ASP A 498 -30.51 6.62 13.15
CA ASP A 498 -31.88 7.11 13.30
C ASP A 498 -32.00 8.55 12.72
N GLU A 499 -31.00 9.44 12.99
CA GLU A 499 -30.94 10.79 12.42
C GLU A 499 -30.85 10.78 10.88
N LEU A 500 -30.04 9.90 10.32
CA LEU A 500 -29.91 9.76 8.85
C LEU A 500 -31.14 9.15 8.21
N GLU A 501 -31.80 8.20 8.87
CA GLU A 501 -33.04 7.58 8.40
C GLU A 501 -34.17 8.58 8.32
N ALA A 502 -34.31 9.43 9.34
CA ALA A 502 -35.28 10.52 9.33
C ALA A 502 -35.04 11.49 8.16
N GLN A 503 -33.80 11.85 7.88
CA GLN A 503 -33.43 12.74 6.77
C GLN A 503 -33.56 12.09 5.39
N LYS A 504 -33.50 10.76 5.31
CA LYS A 504 -33.68 10.01 4.05
C LYS A 504 -35.15 9.95 3.64
N ASN A 505 -36.04 9.87 4.62
CA ASN A 505 -37.48 9.71 4.42
C ASN A 505 -38.25 11.05 4.34
N GLY A 506 -37.63 12.16 4.75
CA GLY A 506 -38.10 13.54 4.58
C GLY A 506 -37.44 14.18 3.37
#